data_a63a300952d42eb25d5b92a1352d2678
#
_entry.id   a63a300952d42eb25d5b92a1352d2678
#
_cell.length_a   1.000
_cell.length_b   1.000
_cell.length_c   1.000
_cell.angle_alpha   90.00
_cell.angle_beta   90.00
_cell.angle_gamma   90.00
#
_symmetry.space_group_name_H-M   'P 1'
#
loop_
_entity.id
_entity.type
_entity.pdbx_description
1 polymer ?
#
loop_
_entity_poly.entity_id
_entity_poly.type
_entity_poly.pdbx_seq_one_letter_code
_entity_poly.pdbx_strand_id
1 'polypeptide(L)'
;MAKMALVRKSTGRNISVKHTTDLENGSVIGYKEVMTDVVGEEVRKVQNLTDGEPFAILICDCHRYKEDETDADFILKAGQVGRAYIPMRGDVYEIDESFVDTITGANAGDLLELKADEMKFAKKDTGTAVARLRRKGLTNILGQKSCEIEII
;
A
#
# COMPACT_ATOMS: atom_id res chain seq x y z
N MET A 1 -8.74 6.68 -12.93
CA MET A 1 -9.09 7.27 -11.60
C MET A 1 -8.12 6.75 -10.56
N ALA A 2 -7.61 7.61 -9.72
CA ALA A 2 -6.70 7.23 -8.64
C ALA A 2 -7.37 6.29 -7.65
N LYS A 3 -6.57 5.51 -6.96
CA LYS A 3 -7.04 4.53 -5.98
C LYS A 3 -6.99 5.11 -4.57
N MET A 4 -7.87 4.65 -3.74
CA MET A 4 -7.97 5.08 -2.36
C MET A 4 -7.46 4.00 -1.42
N ALA A 5 -6.70 4.41 -0.41
CA ALA A 5 -6.30 3.55 0.68
C ALA A 5 -6.58 4.24 2.01
N LEU A 6 -7.09 3.51 2.96
CA LEU A 6 -7.47 4.02 4.27
C LEU A 6 -6.86 3.16 5.38
N VAL A 7 -6.38 3.85 6.41
CA VAL A 7 -6.01 3.19 7.66
C VAL A 7 -7.27 3.06 8.51
N ARG A 8 -7.69 1.84 8.79
CA ARG A 8 -8.84 1.58 9.67
C ARG A 8 -8.43 1.40 11.11
N LYS A 9 -7.29 0.78 11.32
CA LYS A 9 -6.69 0.60 12.63
C LYS A 9 -5.18 0.48 12.46
N SER A 10 -4.41 1.34 13.09
CA SER A 10 -2.96 1.28 13.02
C SER A 10 -2.30 1.63 14.33
N THR A 11 -1.29 0.84 14.69
CA THR A 11 -0.31 1.12 15.71
C THR A 11 1.09 1.28 15.11
N GLY A 12 1.16 1.22 13.77
CA GLY A 12 2.40 1.24 13.01
C GLY A 12 3.03 2.62 12.87
N ARG A 13 4.20 2.64 12.27
CA ARG A 13 4.97 3.84 11.98
C ARG A 13 4.79 4.27 10.53
N ASN A 14 4.96 5.57 10.32
CA ASN A 14 5.06 6.14 8.99
C ASN A 14 6.51 6.30 8.60
N ILE A 15 6.79 6.12 7.32
CA ILE A 15 8.06 6.43 6.70
C ILE A 15 7.85 7.31 5.47
N SER A 16 8.84 8.11 5.16
CA SER A 16 8.88 8.86 3.90
C SER A 16 9.57 7.99 2.85
N VAL A 17 8.97 7.92 1.66
CA VAL A 17 9.46 7.09 0.55
C VAL A 17 9.52 7.89 -0.75
N LYS A 18 10.41 7.46 -1.64
CA LYS A 18 10.58 8.06 -2.96
C LYS A 18 10.87 6.96 -3.99
N HIS A 19 10.27 7.09 -5.15
CA HIS A 19 10.45 6.13 -6.24
C HIS A 19 10.68 6.81 -7.57
N THR A 20 11.20 6.08 -8.53
CA THR A 20 11.50 6.58 -9.88
C THR A 20 10.31 6.53 -10.83
N THR A 21 9.24 5.88 -10.44
CA THR A 21 7.98 5.79 -11.21
C THR A 21 6.81 6.29 -10.38
N ASP A 22 5.70 6.59 -11.04
CA ASP A 22 4.45 6.97 -10.37
C ASP A 22 3.93 5.82 -9.51
N LEU A 23 3.37 6.14 -8.34
CA LEU A 23 2.77 5.17 -7.42
C LEU A 23 1.35 5.58 -7.06
N GLU A 24 0.49 4.60 -6.89
CA GLU A 24 -0.89 4.80 -6.42
C GLU A 24 -1.02 4.47 -4.93
N ASN A 25 -1.94 5.13 -4.25
CA ASN A 25 -2.28 4.78 -2.86
C ASN A 25 -2.78 3.34 -2.78
N GLY A 26 -2.31 2.62 -1.77
CA GLY A 26 -2.56 1.20 -1.60
C GLY A 26 -1.46 0.30 -2.16
N SER A 27 -0.50 0.84 -2.91
CA SER A 27 0.65 0.06 -3.38
C SER A 27 1.39 -0.57 -2.21
N VAL A 28 1.68 -1.85 -2.33
CA VAL A 28 2.48 -2.59 -1.36
C VAL A 28 3.93 -2.55 -1.82
N ILE A 29 4.78 -1.93 -1.03
CA ILE A 29 6.15 -1.61 -1.44
C ILE A 29 7.17 -2.21 -0.49
N GLY A 30 8.31 -2.62 -1.04
CA GLY A 30 9.51 -2.88 -0.27
C GLY A 30 10.26 -1.58 0.00
N TYR A 31 11.03 -1.54 1.07
CA TYR A 31 11.91 -0.41 1.38
C TYR A 31 13.18 -0.92 2.06
N LYS A 32 14.28 -0.28 1.80
CA LYS A 32 15.56 -0.73 2.37
C LYS A 32 16.46 0.43 2.75
N GLU A 33 16.93 1.16 1.76
CA GLU A 33 17.98 2.13 1.92
C GLU A 33 17.43 3.53 2.24
N VAL A 34 18.12 4.23 3.12
CA VAL A 34 17.92 5.66 3.31
C VAL A 34 18.64 6.38 2.16
N MET A 35 17.91 7.26 1.47
CA MET A 35 18.49 8.03 0.38
C MET A 35 19.40 9.13 0.93
N THR A 36 20.55 9.29 0.31
CA THR A 36 21.56 10.26 0.75
C THR A 36 21.48 11.59 0.00
N ASP A 37 20.72 11.64 -1.07
CA ASP A 37 20.54 12.83 -1.90
C ASP A 37 19.40 13.76 -1.43
N VAL A 38 18.66 13.35 -0.41
CA VAL A 38 17.60 14.15 0.21
C VAL A 38 18.12 14.72 1.53
N VAL A 39 18.24 16.04 1.59
CA VAL A 39 18.76 16.74 2.77
C VAL A 39 17.61 17.07 3.73
N GLY A 40 17.84 16.81 5.02
CA GLY A 40 16.95 17.21 6.11
C GLY A 40 15.85 16.21 6.47
N GLU A 41 15.63 15.16 5.68
CA GLU A 41 14.63 14.12 5.95
C GLU A 41 15.21 12.73 5.73
N GLU A 42 14.75 11.78 6.51
CA GLU A 42 15.03 10.38 6.27
C GLU A 42 14.02 9.83 5.25
N VAL A 43 14.45 9.70 4.01
CA VAL A 43 13.63 9.17 2.91
C VAL A 43 14.15 7.79 2.50
N ARG A 44 13.26 6.81 2.45
CA ARG A 44 13.58 5.44 2.05
C ARG A 44 13.36 5.25 0.55
N LYS A 45 14.26 4.55 -0.08
CA LYS A 45 14.09 4.16 -1.48
C LYS A 45 13.09 3.00 -1.58
N VAL A 46 12.08 3.18 -2.43
CA VAL A 46 11.12 2.11 -2.76
C VAL A 46 11.81 1.03 -3.60
N GLN A 47 11.55 -0.20 -3.29
CA GLN A 47 12.06 -1.35 -4.05
C GLN A 47 10.99 -2.45 -4.17
N ASN A 48 11.27 -3.44 -4.99
CA ASN A 48 10.38 -4.57 -5.19
C ASN A 48 10.18 -5.37 -3.90
N LEU A 49 9.01 -5.96 -3.77
CA LEU A 49 8.69 -6.85 -2.66
C LEU A 49 9.54 -8.11 -2.72
N THR A 50 10.01 -8.55 -1.56
CA THR A 50 10.73 -9.81 -1.41
C THR A 50 10.13 -10.56 -0.22
N ASP A 51 9.87 -11.84 -0.39
CA ASP A 51 9.32 -12.68 0.68
C ASP A 51 10.26 -12.69 1.89
N GLY A 52 9.70 -12.50 3.08
CA GLY A 52 10.45 -12.43 4.32
C GLY A 52 11.11 -11.08 4.62
N GLU A 53 11.07 -10.13 3.71
CA GLU A 53 11.63 -8.79 3.89
C GLU A 53 10.55 -7.79 4.32
N PRO A 54 10.95 -6.68 4.97
CA PRO A 54 10.00 -5.64 5.37
C PRO A 54 9.25 -5.04 4.19
N PHE A 55 8.00 -4.71 4.41
CA PHE A 55 7.15 -4.04 3.43
C PHE A 55 6.36 -2.90 4.08
N ALA A 56 5.83 -2.02 3.25
CA ALA A 56 4.99 -0.91 3.68
C ALA A 56 3.82 -0.73 2.72
N ILE A 57 2.79 -0.02 3.16
CA ILE A 57 1.62 0.30 2.35
C ILE A 57 1.62 1.80 2.10
N LEU A 58 1.62 2.20 0.83
CA LEU A 58 1.62 3.61 0.45
C LEU A 58 0.25 4.21 0.73
N ILE A 59 0.21 5.19 1.62
CA ILE A 59 -0.98 5.97 1.92
C ILE A 59 -0.55 7.42 2.07
N CYS A 60 -0.73 8.20 1.03
CA CYS A 60 -0.40 9.61 0.99
C CYS A 60 -1.67 10.43 1.14
N ASP A 61 -1.58 11.49 1.93
CA ASP A 61 -2.63 12.49 1.94
C ASP A 61 -2.65 13.24 0.60
N CYS A 62 -3.84 13.53 0.12
CA CYS A 62 -4.00 14.35 -1.06
C CYS A 62 -3.62 15.79 -0.73
N HIS A 63 -2.43 16.20 -1.17
CA HIS A 63 -2.06 17.62 -1.18
C HIS A 63 -2.49 18.21 -2.51
N ARG A 64 -3.45 19.08 -2.48
CA ARG A 64 -3.91 19.78 -3.68
C ARG A 64 -2.84 20.78 -4.14
N TYR A 65 -2.10 20.40 -5.16
CA TYR A 65 -1.19 21.34 -5.83
C TYR A 65 -1.94 22.24 -6.82
N LYS A 66 -3.14 21.81 -7.23
CA LYS A 66 -4.07 22.56 -8.09
C LYS A 66 -5.43 22.56 -7.41
N GLU A 67 -6.17 23.66 -7.58
CA GLU A 67 -7.49 23.83 -6.96
C GLU A 67 -8.53 22.80 -7.38
N ASP A 68 -8.37 22.22 -8.58
CA ASP A 68 -9.28 21.25 -9.17
C ASP A 68 -8.89 19.78 -8.89
N GLU A 69 -7.77 19.52 -8.21
CA GLU A 69 -7.39 18.17 -7.84
C GLU A 69 -8.19 17.67 -6.63
N THR A 70 -8.61 16.41 -6.70
CA THR A 70 -9.33 15.70 -5.63
C THR A 70 -8.59 14.42 -5.25
N ASP A 71 -9.03 13.73 -4.20
CA ASP A 71 -8.49 12.42 -3.80
C ASP A 71 -8.58 11.39 -4.94
N ALA A 72 -9.58 11.54 -5.83
CA ALA A 72 -9.75 10.68 -6.99
C ALA A 72 -8.67 10.88 -8.07
N ASP A 73 -7.97 12.01 -8.03
CA ASP A 73 -6.95 12.38 -9.01
C ASP A 73 -5.53 12.19 -8.49
N PHE A 74 -5.39 11.88 -7.19
CA PHE A 74 -4.07 11.83 -6.56
C PHE A 74 -3.26 10.61 -7.01
N ILE A 75 -2.10 10.87 -7.56
CA ILE A 75 -1.05 9.88 -7.84
C ILE A 75 0.26 10.46 -7.33
N LEU A 76 1.03 9.68 -6.59
CA LEU A 76 2.38 10.08 -6.21
C LEU A 76 3.27 10.00 -7.43
N LYS A 77 3.70 11.16 -7.93
CA LYS A 77 4.53 11.25 -9.12
C LYS A 77 5.96 10.76 -8.88
N ALA A 78 6.57 10.25 -9.93
CA ALA A 78 7.98 9.87 -9.91
C ALA A 78 8.85 11.00 -9.33
N GLY A 79 9.72 10.66 -8.39
CA GLY A 79 10.62 11.61 -7.75
C GLY A 79 10.00 12.45 -6.63
N GLN A 80 8.70 12.35 -6.37
CA GLN A 80 8.08 13.00 -5.21
C GLN A 80 8.24 12.14 -3.96
N VAL A 81 8.35 12.81 -2.82
CA VAL A 81 8.37 12.15 -1.52
C VAL A 81 6.95 11.90 -1.06
N GLY A 82 6.63 10.65 -0.78
CA GLY A 82 5.34 10.22 -0.27
C GLY A 82 5.47 9.60 1.12
N ARG A 83 4.32 9.19 1.66
CA ARG A 83 4.24 8.55 2.96
C ARG A 83 3.74 7.13 2.84
N ALA A 84 4.37 6.23 3.56
CA ALA A 84 3.95 4.85 3.67
C ALA A 84 3.85 4.43 5.14
N TYR A 85 2.99 3.46 5.41
CA TYR A 85 2.81 2.89 6.74
C TYR A 85 3.54 1.56 6.82
N ILE A 86 4.40 1.40 7.83
CA ILE A 86 4.97 0.10 8.18
C ILE A 86 3.90 -0.63 8.99
N PRO A 87 3.29 -1.69 8.46
CA PRO A 87 2.21 -2.38 9.15
C PRO A 87 2.73 -3.18 10.33
N MET A 88 1.96 -3.13 11.40
CA MET A 88 2.18 -3.91 12.61
C MET A 88 1.07 -4.94 12.76
N ARG A 89 1.38 -6.04 13.44
CA ARG A 89 0.40 -7.09 13.72
C ARG A 89 -0.89 -6.52 14.31
N GLY A 90 -2.03 -6.83 13.70
CA GLY A 90 -3.34 -6.36 14.11
C GLY A 90 -3.82 -5.09 13.41
N ASP A 91 -2.96 -4.42 12.64
CA ASP A 91 -3.36 -3.27 11.85
C ASP A 91 -4.33 -3.69 10.74
N VAL A 92 -5.29 -2.81 10.46
CA VAL A 92 -6.31 -3.04 9.42
C VAL A 92 -6.26 -1.89 8.41
N TYR A 93 -6.17 -2.24 7.14
CA TYR A 93 -6.16 -1.30 6.03
C TYR A 93 -7.27 -1.63 5.04
N GLU A 94 -7.89 -0.60 4.48
CA GLU A 94 -8.79 -0.73 3.34
C GLU A 94 -8.07 -0.26 2.09
N ILE A 95 -7.94 -1.14 1.11
CA ILE A 95 -7.23 -0.89 -0.15
C ILE A 95 -8.11 -1.27 -1.33
N ASP A 96 -7.79 -0.73 -2.51
CA ASP A 96 -8.45 -1.12 -3.74
C ASP A 96 -8.26 -2.63 -3.98
N GLU A 97 -9.29 -3.30 -4.49
CA GLU A 97 -9.22 -4.75 -4.76
C GLU A 97 -8.11 -5.13 -5.73
N SER A 98 -7.68 -4.22 -6.60
CA SER A 98 -6.59 -4.47 -7.55
C SER A 98 -5.22 -4.70 -6.88
N PHE A 99 -5.07 -4.33 -5.60
CA PHE A 99 -3.85 -4.60 -4.83
C PHE A 99 -3.84 -5.97 -4.14
N VAL A 100 -4.86 -6.77 -4.37
CA VAL A 100 -4.86 -8.20 -4.02
C VAL A 100 -5.02 -8.97 -5.32
N ASP A 101 -3.96 -9.61 -5.75
CA ASP A 101 -3.98 -10.39 -6.99
C ASP A 101 -4.97 -11.54 -6.88
N THR A 102 -5.73 -11.77 -7.95
CA THR A 102 -6.77 -12.80 -7.99
C THR A 102 -7.78 -12.74 -6.84
N ILE A 103 -8.20 -11.52 -6.47
CA ILE A 103 -9.19 -11.30 -5.37
C ILE A 103 -10.47 -12.12 -5.55
N THR A 104 -10.88 -12.38 -6.78
CA THR A 104 -12.08 -13.18 -7.08
C THR A 104 -11.99 -14.62 -6.58
N GLY A 105 -10.78 -15.19 -6.51
CA GLY A 105 -10.51 -16.50 -5.97
C GLY A 105 -10.22 -16.55 -4.48
N ALA A 106 -10.19 -15.39 -3.81
CA ALA A 106 -9.92 -15.28 -2.40
C ALA A 106 -11.23 -15.08 -1.61
N ASN A 107 -11.30 -15.66 -0.42
CA ASN A 107 -12.44 -15.53 0.49
C ASN A 107 -12.03 -14.83 1.76
N ALA A 108 -13.00 -14.24 2.46
CA ALA A 108 -12.76 -13.68 3.79
C ALA A 108 -12.15 -14.76 4.72
N GLY A 109 -11.07 -14.40 5.38
CA GLY A 109 -10.30 -15.30 6.23
C GLY A 109 -9.07 -15.92 5.56
N ASP A 110 -8.95 -15.86 4.24
CA ASP A 110 -7.80 -16.39 3.53
C ASP A 110 -6.53 -15.59 3.86
N LEU A 111 -5.42 -16.32 3.97
CA LEU A 111 -4.11 -15.70 4.18
C LEU A 111 -3.57 -15.12 2.88
N LEU A 112 -2.82 -14.03 3.01
CA LEU A 112 -2.20 -13.32 1.92
C LEU A 112 -0.68 -13.31 2.07
N GLU A 113 0.01 -13.38 0.95
CA GLU A 113 1.46 -13.22 0.84
C GLU A 113 1.80 -11.99 0.00
N LEU A 114 3.07 -11.60 0.00
CA LEU A 114 3.56 -10.55 -0.87
C LEU A 114 3.75 -11.11 -2.28
N LYS A 115 3.22 -10.41 -3.28
CA LYS A 115 3.47 -10.76 -4.67
C LYS A 115 4.71 -10.02 -5.16
N ALA A 116 5.80 -10.75 -5.33
CA ALA A 116 7.04 -10.21 -5.86
C ALA A 116 6.81 -9.52 -7.21
N ASP A 117 7.51 -8.42 -7.45
CA ASP A 117 7.53 -7.65 -8.71
C ASP A 117 6.24 -6.90 -9.08
N GLU A 118 5.16 -6.97 -8.30
CA GLU A 118 3.89 -6.35 -8.67
C GLU A 118 3.31 -5.35 -7.65
N MET A 119 3.98 -5.09 -6.55
CA MET A 119 3.52 -4.16 -5.50
C MET A 119 2.11 -4.46 -4.99
N LYS A 120 1.79 -5.74 -4.81
CA LYS A 120 0.47 -6.25 -4.40
C LYS A 120 0.60 -7.36 -3.37
N PHE A 121 -0.53 -7.65 -2.74
CA PHE A 121 -0.73 -8.93 -2.06
C PHE A 121 -1.24 -9.98 -3.07
N ALA A 122 -1.11 -11.23 -2.70
CA ALA A 122 -1.73 -12.35 -3.41
C ALA A 122 -2.25 -13.35 -2.37
N LYS A 123 -3.22 -14.19 -2.77
CA LYS A 123 -3.65 -15.31 -1.93
C LYS A 123 -2.43 -16.19 -1.65
N LYS A 124 -2.24 -16.57 -0.38
CA LYS A 124 -1.07 -17.36 0.02
C LYS A 124 -0.99 -18.67 -0.75
N ASP A 125 0.17 -18.92 -1.30
CA ASP A 125 0.57 -20.18 -1.91
C ASP A 125 1.85 -20.67 -1.25
N THR A 126 3.01 -20.40 -1.80
CA THR A 126 4.30 -20.88 -1.29
C THR A 126 5.04 -19.87 -0.40
N GLY A 127 4.66 -18.60 -0.46
CA GLY A 127 5.30 -17.53 0.30
C GLY A 127 4.88 -17.47 1.76
N THR A 128 5.47 -16.53 2.49
CA THR A 128 5.17 -16.29 3.89
C THR A 128 3.87 -15.48 4.02
N ALA A 129 2.94 -15.94 4.85
CA ALA A 129 1.72 -15.19 5.14
C ALA A 129 2.06 -13.91 5.92
N VAL A 130 1.60 -12.77 5.43
CA VAL A 130 1.83 -11.45 6.05
C VAL A 130 0.55 -10.75 6.45
N ALA A 131 -0.57 -11.14 5.86
CA ALA A 131 -1.86 -10.53 6.09
C ALA A 131 -2.98 -11.57 5.92
N ARG A 132 -4.18 -11.15 6.28
CA ARG A 132 -5.41 -11.93 6.10
C ARG A 132 -6.45 -11.05 5.41
N LEU A 133 -7.15 -11.58 4.44
CA LEU A 133 -8.29 -10.92 3.84
C LEU A 133 -9.44 -10.90 4.86
N ARG A 134 -9.78 -9.72 5.33
CA ARG A 134 -10.82 -9.56 6.35
C ARG A 134 -12.20 -9.43 5.73
N ARG A 135 -12.33 -8.59 4.72
CA ARG A 135 -13.57 -8.37 3.97
C ARG A 135 -13.24 -8.06 2.52
N LYS A 136 -14.11 -8.45 1.61
CA LYS A 136 -14.05 -8.06 0.20
C LYS A 136 -15.40 -7.57 -0.29
N GLY A 137 -15.44 -7.02 -1.50
CA GLY A 137 -16.69 -6.54 -2.10
C GLY A 137 -17.21 -5.25 -1.46
N LEU A 138 -16.34 -4.49 -0.79
CA LEU A 138 -16.68 -3.18 -0.24
C LEU A 138 -16.65 -2.13 -1.36
N THR A 139 -17.35 -1.04 -1.15
CA THR A 139 -17.30 0.13 -2.02
C THR A 139 -16.84 1.33 -1.21
N ASN A 140 -15.75 1.96 -1.65
CA ASN A 140 -15.22 3.15 -0.98
C ASN A 140 -16.01 4.42 -1.38
N ILE A 141 -15.69 5.55 -0.77
CA ILE A 141 -16.39 6.81 -1.04
C ILE A 141 -16.23 7.32 -2.47
N LEU A 142 -15.24 6.81 -3.22
CA LEU A 142 -15.05 7.13 -4.64
C LEU A 142 -15.84 6.20 -5.56
N GLY A 143 -16.64 5.27 -5.02
CA GLY A 143 -17.39 4.28 -5.79
C GLY A 143 -16.56 3.13 -6.33
N GLN A 144 -15.32 2.99 -5.90
CA GLN A 144 -14.42 1.91 -6.31
C GLN A 144 -14.56 0.71 -5.38
N LYS A 145 -14.35 -0.49 -5.93
CA LYS A 145 -14.34 -1.71 -5.12
C LYS A 145 -13.08 -1.79 -4.28
N SER A 146 -13.28 -2.08 -3.01
CA SER A 146 -12.20 -2.18 -2.03
C SER A 146 -12.33 -3.44 -1.17
N CYS A 147 -11.26 -3.73 -0.45
CA CYS A 147 -11.22 -4.82 0.53
C CYS A 147 -10.48 -4.37 1.78
N GLU A 148 -10.75 -5.02 2.89
CA GLU A 148 -10.00 -4.84 4.13
C GLU A 148 -9.02 -5.98 4.31
N ILE A 149 -7.80 -5.63 4.68
CA ILE A 149 -6.76 -6.58 5.06
C ILE A 149 -6.35 -6.35 6.51
N GLU A 150 -6.03 -7.43 7.19
CA GLU A 150 -5.50 -7.40 8.57
C GLU A 150 -4.10 -7.99 8.57
N ILE A 151 -3.17 -7.27 9.17
CA ILE A 151 -1.77 -7.71 9.27
C ILE A 151 -1.65 -8.76 10.41
N ILE A 152 -0.99 -9.86 10.12
CA ILE A 152 -0.80 -10.96 11.07
C ILE A 152 0.64 -11.09 11.56
#